data_08639ec43e6f165536f2d93a5361a3c9
#
_entry.id   08639ec43e6f165536f2d93a5361a3c9
#
_cell.length_a   1.000
_cell.length_b   1.000
_cell.length_c   1.000
_cell.angle_alpha   90.00
_cell.angle_beta   90.00
_cell.angle_gamma   90.00
#
_symmetry.space_group_name_H-M   'P 1'
#
loop_
_entity.id
_entity.type
_entity.pdbx_description
1 polymer ?
#
loop_
_entity_poly.entity_id
_entity_poly.type
_entity_poly.pdbx_seq_one_letter_code
_entity_poly.pdbx_strand_id
1 'polypeptide(L)'
;MDLINNLALGFGVAFTPINLLYCLIGCILGTLIGVLPGIGPVATIAMLLPATYALPPVSALIMLAGIYYGAQYGGSTTAILVNLPGESSSVVTTIDGYQMARKGRAGPALAAAGLGSFFAGSVGTLILAAFAPPLTELAFKFGPAEYFSLMILGLVGAVVLASGSLLKAIAMIILGLLLGLIGTDVNSGVARFSFDIPELTDGVGFVVVAMGVFGYGEIISNLSQPEDEREVFTAKVEGLFPTKEDFKNMLPAVIRGTALGSLLGVLPGGGALLAAFAAYTIEKKTKLRPGEVPFGQGNIRGVAAPESANNAGAQTSFIPLLTLGIPPNAVMALMVGAMTIHNIQPGPQVMTSNPELFWGLIASMWIGNLMLVILNLPLIGMWIKLLTVPYRWLFPAIVLFCAIGVYSTNNNTFDIWMVAAFGVIGYTFIKLGVEPAPLLLGFILGPMMEENLRRALLLSRGDWSVFVTRGLSASLLAAALVLLIVVLLPAVKSKREEAFVEE
;
A
#
# COMPACT_ATOMS: atom_id res chain seq x y z
N MET A 1 -7.06 -29.30 -1.88
CA MET A 1 -7.03 -29.25 -0.39
C MET A 1 -8.15 -28.34 0.04
N ASP A 2 -8.91 -28.71 1.06
CA ASP A 2 -9.97 -27.87 1.57
C ASP A 2 -9.40 -26.60 2.24
N LEU A 3 -10.13 -25.50 2.19
CA LEU A 3 -9.74 -24.22 2.77
C LEU A 3 -9.28 -24.35 4.24
N ILE A 4 -9.95 -25.25 5.00
CA ILE A 4 -9.61 -25.52 6.40
C ILE A 4 -8.21 -26.10 6.54
N ASN A 5 -7.83 -27.06 5.70
CA ASN A 5 -6.49 -27.67 5.74
C ASN A 5 -5.40 -26.67 5.35
N ASN A 6 -5.70 -25.81 4.39
CA ASN A 6 -4.80 -24.73 3.97
C ASN A 6 -4.61 -23.68 5.07
N LEU A 7 -5.68 -23.28 5.75
CA LEU A 7 -5.60 -22.38 6.90
C LEU A 7 -4.84 -23.03 8.06
N ALA A 8 -5.06 -24.34 8.33
CA ALA A 8 -4.31 -25.06 9.35
C ALA A 8 -2.80 -25.06 9.05
N LEU A 9 -2.42 -25.29 7.79
CA LEU A 9 -1.02 -25.14 7.35
C LEU A 9 -0.52 -23.71 7.61
N GLY A 10 -1.28 -22.70 7.17
CA GLY A 10 -0.93 -21.31 7.35
C GLY A 10 -0.70 -20.91 8.80
N PHE A 11 -1.63 -21.28 9.68
CA PHE A 11 -1.48 -21.05 11.13
C PHE A 11 -0.31 -21.82 11.72
N GLY A 12 -0.05 -23.07 11.29
CA GLY A 12 1.14 -23.81 11.70
C GLY A 12 2.44 -23.07 11.38
N VAL A 13 2.54 -22.47 10.20
CA VAL A 13 3.68 -21.64 9.78
C VAL A 13 3.72 -20.32 10.56
N ALA A 14 2.61 -19.61 10.64
CA ALA A 14 2.55 -18.28 11.25
C ALA A 14 2.82 -18.31 12.76
N PHE A 15 2.44 -19.39 13.47
CA PHE A 15 2.70 -19.58 14.90
C PHE A 15 4.12 -20.05 15.23
N THR A 16 4.99 -20.28 14.24
CA THR A 16 6.40 -20.56 14.56
C THR A 16 7.02 -19.34 15.29
N PRO A 17 7.88 -19.56 16.30
CA PRO A 17 8.45 -18.46 17.09
C PRO A 17 9.13 -17.40 16.24
N ILE A 18 9.82 -17.79 15.17
CA ILE A 18 10.51 -16.88 14.26
C ILE A 18 9.52 -15.99 13.51
N ASN A 19 8.43 -16.54 12.98
CA ASN A 19 7.41 -15.80 12.24
C ASN A 19 6.59 -14.89 13.18
N LEU A 20 6.28 -15.34 14.41
CA LEU A 20 5.66 -14.49 15.43
C LEU A 20 6.56 -13.30 15.79
N LEU A 21 7.87 -13.53 15.93
CA LEU A 21 8.83 -12.47 16.22
C LEU A 21 8.88 -11.43 15.09
N TYR A 22 8.99 -11.86 13.83
CA TYR A 22 9.02 -10.93 12.71
C TYR A 22 7.67 -10.26 12.46
N CYS A 23 6.55 -10.93 12.70
CA CYS A 23 5.23 -10.31 12.71
C CYS A 23 5.16 -9.17 13.75
N LEU A 24 5.62 -9.44 14.98
CA LEU A 24 5.66 -8.43 16.04
C LEU A 24 6.58 -7.27 15.71
N ILE A 25 7.79 -7.54 15.20
CA ILE A 25 8.73 -6.51 14.75
C ILE A 25 8.07 -5.65 13.66
N GLY A 26 7.44 -6.28 12.66
CA GLY A 26 6.72 -5.58 11.60
C GLY A 26 5.62 -4.68 12.14
N CYS A 27 4.77 -5.20 13.03
CA CYS A 27 3.69 -4.43 13.67
C CYS A 27 4.23 -3.24 14.49
N ILE A 28 5.31 -3.43 15.26
CA ILE A 28 5.93 -2.36 16.04
C ILE A 28 6.52 -1.29 15.12
N LEU A 29 7.32 -1.69 14.13
CA LEU A 29 7.93 -0.76 13.17
C LEU A 29 6.87 -0.02 12.36
N GLY A 30 5.84 -0.72 11.89
CA GLY A 30 4.72 -0.10 11.18
C GLY A 30 3.99 0.92 12.04
N THR A 31 3.63 0.56 13.28
CA THR A 31 2.99 1.51 14.21
C THR A 31 3.87 2.70 14.51
N LEU A 32 5.18 2.46 14.78
CA LEU A 32 6.17 3.51 15.03
C LEU A 32 6.19 4.54 13.90
N ILE A 33 6.29 4.06 12.67
CA ILE A 33 6.39 4.91 11.48
C ILE A 33 5.05 5.59 11.18
N GLY A 34 3.94 4.88 11.34
CA GLY A 34 2.61 5.49 11.19
C GLY A 34 2.34 6.60 12.19
N VAL A 35 2.87 6.49 13.41
CA VAL A 35 2.80 7.55 14.43
C VAL A 35 3.73 8.73 14.09
N LEU A 36 4.81 8.52 13.37
CA LEU A 36 5.72 9.59 12.95
C LEU A 36 5.20 10.24 11.65
N PRO A 37 4.64 11.45 11.67
CA PRO A 37 4.09 12.07 10.48
C PRO A 37 5.16 12.29 9.42
N GLY A 38 4.83 12.01 8.17
CA GLY A 38 5.69 12.24 7.03
C GLY A 38 6.59 11.06 6.62
N ILE A 39 6.49 9.89 7.27
CA ILE A 39 7.17 8.66 6.82
C ILE A 39 6.10 7.59 6.63
N GLY A 40 5.55 7.49 5.45
CA GLY A 40 4.51 6.51 5.15
C GLY A 40 5.01 5.05 5.06
N PRO A 41 4.08 4.08 4.94
CA PRO A 41 4.44 2.66 4.85
C PRO A 41 5.28 2.34 3.61
N VAL A 42 5.09 3.05 2.50
CA VAL A 42 5.85 2.87 1.26
C VAL A 42 7.33 3.17 1.51
N ALA A 43 7.64 4.35 2.06
CA ALA A 43 9.02 4.74 2.37
C ALA A 43 9.66 3.74 3.34
N THR A 44 8.94 3.33 4.39
CA THR A 44 9.45 2.41 5.40
C THR A 44 9.76 1.03 4.83
N ILE A 45 8.83 0.46 4.05
CA ILE A 45 9.04 -0.84 3.42
C ILE A 45 10.22 -0.75 2.45
N ALA A 46 10.29 0.31 1.63
CA ALA A 46 11.39 0.54 0.71
C ALA A 46 12.74 0.58 1.44
N MET A 47 12.82 1.31 2.55
CA MET A 47 14.05 1.41 3.36
C MET A 47 14.46 0.11 4.04
N LEU A 48 13.49 -0.73 4.43
CA LEU A 48 13.75 -2.00 5.11
C LEU A 48 13.89 -3.19 4.14
N LEU A 49 13.56 -3.00 2.86
CA LEU A 49 13.60 -4.05 1.85
C LEU A 49 14.96 -4.76 1.79
N PRO A 50 16.12 -4.08 1.79
CA PRO A 50 17.42 -4.73 1.81
C PRO A 50 17.64 -5.62 3.04
N ALA A 51 17.15 -5.19 4.21
CA ALA A 51 17.30 -5.95 5.45
C ALA A 51 16.54 -7.29 5.38
N THR A 52 15.52 -7.39 4.55
CA THR A 52 14.76 -8.64 4.37
C THR A 52 15.54 -9.73 3.65
N TYR A 53 16.59 -9.37 2.90
CA TYR A 53 17.40 -10.34 2.14
C TYR A 53 18.02 -11.43 3.02
N ALA A 54 18.40 -11.08 4.25
CA ALA A 54 18.99 -12.03 5.20
C ALA A 54 17.94 -12.89 5.94
N LEU A 55 16.65 -12.68 5.71
CA LEU A 55 15.56 -13.36 6.42
C LEU A 55 15.00 -14.52 5.60
N PRO A 56 14.41 -15.54 6.27
CA PRO A 56 13.60 -16.51 5.56
C PRO A 56 12.46 -15.83 4.79
N PRO A 57 12.15 -16.25 3.55
CA PRO A 57 11.18 -15.55 2.69
C PRO A 57 9.82 -15.31 3.34
N VAL A 58 9.29 -16.32 4.05
CA VAL A 58 8.01 -16.22 4.76
C VAL A 58 8.08 -15.15 5.85
N SER A 59 9.14 -15.17 6.67
CA SER A 59 9.34 -14.21 7.76
C SER A 59 9.51 -12.78 7.24
N ALA A 60 10.21 -12.62 6.11
CA ALA A 60 10.39 -11.33 5.44
C ALA A 60 9.04 -10.74 5.02
N LEU A 61 8.22 -11.51 4.31
CA LEU A 61 6.92 -11.02 3.85
C LEU A 61 5.94 -10.78 5.00
N ILE A 62 5.95 -11.61 6.04
CA ILE A 62 5.16 -11.41 7.27
C ILE A 62 5.56 -10.08 7.93
N MET A 63 6.85 -9.80 8.06
CA MET A 63 7.34 -8.55 8.65
C MET A 63 6.91 -7.33 7.82
N LEU A 64 7.10 -7.37 6.50
CA LEU A 64 6.72 -6.26 5.61
C LEU A 64 5.21 -6.02 5.60
N ALA A 65 4.40 -7.09 5.59
CA ALA A 65 2.96 -6.98 5.73
C ALA A 65 2.58 -6.35 7.08
N GLY A 66 3.23 -6.77 8.17
CA GLY A 66 3.07 -6.18 9.51
C GLY A 66 3.38 -4.68 9.54
N ILE A 67 4.40 -4.24 8.80
CA ILE A 67 4.71 -2.81 8.63
C ILE A 67 3.55 -2.10 7.91
N TYR A 68 3.01 -2.68 6.86
CA TYR A 68 1.95 -2.05 6.07
C TYR A 68 0.71 -1.77 6.92
N TYR A 69 0.11 -2.78 7.52
CA TYR A 69 -1.09 -2.54 8.33
C TYR A 69 -0.77 -1.91 9.68
N GLY A 70 0.45 -2.07 10.21
CA GLY A 70 0.90 -1.34 11.39
C GLY A 70 0.94 0.18 11.16
N ALA A 71 1.37 0.62 9.98
CA ALA A 71 1.36 2.03 9.63
C ALA A 71 -0.06 2.61 9.50
N GLN A 72 -1.04 1.81 9.08
CA GLN A 72 -2.45 2.21 9.07
C GLN A 72 -2.93 2.56 10.50
N TYR A 73 -2.68 1.66 11.47
CA TYR A 73 -3.05 1.89 12.88
C TYR A 73 -2.31 3.08 13.50
N GLY A 74 -1.00 3.19 13.26
CA GLY A 74 -0.19 4.31 13.75
C GLY A 74 -0.63 5.64 13.16
N GLY A 75 -0.93 5.66 11.86
CA GLY A 75 -1.38 6.84 11.12
C GLY A 75 -2.70 7.40 11.65
N SER A 76 -3.64 6.54 12.04
CA SER A 76 -4.89 6.94 12.68
C SER A 76 -4.65 7.64 14.02
N THR A 77 -3.67 7.16 14.79
CA THR A 77 -3.32 7.79 16.08
C THR A 77 -2.88 9.23 15.90
N THR A 78 -2.01 9.49 14.93
CA THR A 78 -1.50 10.83 14.63
C THR A 78 -2.57 11.72 14.03
N ALA A 79 -3.37 11.19 13.12
CA ALA A 79 -4.50 11.90 12.52
C ALA A 79 -5.49 12.40 13.60
N ILE A 80 -5.80 11.56 14.58
CA ILE A 80 -6.74 11.89 15.67
C ILE A 80 -6.12 12.87 16.67
N LEU A 81 -4.86 12.67 17.08
CA LEU A 81 -4.27 13.40 18.19
C LEU A 81 -3.61 14.72 17.79
N VAL A 82 -3.05 14.81 16.57
CA VAL A 82 -2.17 15.92 16.15
C VAL A 82 -2.69 16.64 14.91
N ASN A 83 -3.80 16.17 14.32
CA ASN A 83 -4.34 16.67 13.04
C ASN A 83 -3.35 16.56 11.86
N LEU A 84 -2.43 15.64 11.94
CA LEU A 84 -1.49 15.34 10.88
C LEU A 84 -1.67 13.86 10.49
N PRO A 85 -1.94 13.55 9.22
CA PRO A 85 -2.04 12.17 8.81
C PRO A 85 -0.67 11.49 8.92
N GLY A 86 -0.59 10.34 9.60
CA GLY A 86 0.65 9.56 9.66
C GLY A 86 0.92 8.83 8.34
N GLU A 87 -0.15 8.58 7.57
CA GLU A 87 -0.07 8.04 6.22
C GLU A 87 -1.27 8.56 5.39
N SER A 88 -1.19 8.44 4.06
CA SER A 88 -2.15 9.09 3.16
C SER A 88 -3.61 8.68 3.36
N SER A 89 -3.90 7.43 3.73
CA SER A 89 -5.28 6.98 3.90
C SER A 89 -5.92 7.47 5.19
N SER A 90 -5.12 7.95 6.16
CA SER A 90 -5.61 8.53 7.42
C SER A 90 -5.94 10.03 7.35
N VAL A 91 -5.72 10.68 6.19
CA VAL A 91 -6.08 12.10 5.97
C VAL A 91 -7.53 12.37 6.33
N VAL A 92 -8.45 11.53 5.85
CA VAL A 92 -9.89 11.70 6.09
C VAL A 92 -10.26 11.58 7.57
N THR A 93 -9.49 10.80 8.31
CA THR A 93 -9.69 10.59 9.76
C THR A 93 -9.40 11.85 10.57
N THR A 94 -8.57 12.77 10.06
CA THR A 94 -8.31 14.06 10.71
C THR A 94 -9.56 14.89 10.86
N ILE A 95 -10.49 14.84 9.88
CA ILE A 95 -11.67 15.71 9.78
C ILE A 95 -12.55 15.59 11.03
N ASP A 96 -12.91 14.38 11.42
CA ASP A 96 -13.76 14.14 12.59
C ASP A 96 -12.95 13.67 13.80
N GLY A 97 -11.88 12.89 13.60
CA GLY A 97 -11.09 12.34 14.68
C GLY A 97 -10.41 13.39 15.55
N TYR A 98 -9.80 14.38 14.93
CA TYR A 98 -9.18 15.49 15.65
C TYR A 98 -10.22 16.36 16.37
N GLN A 99 -11.39 16.59 15.77
CA GLN A 99 -12.47 17.32 16.44
C GLN A 99 -13.00 16.57 17.67
N MET A 100 -13.06 15.22 17.60
CA MET A 100 -13.37 14.41 18.79
C MET A 100 -12.30 14.58 19.86
N ALA A 101 -11.02 14.53 19.50
CA ALA A 101 -9.91 14.71 20.44
C ALA A 101 -9.95 16.07 21.13
N ARG A 102 -10.18 17.15 20.39
CA ARG A 102 -10.33 18.52 20.95
C ARG A 102 -11.51 18.66 21.91
N LYS A 103 -12.55 17.85 21.73
CA LYS A 103 -13.73 17.79 22.62
C LYS A 103 -13.54 16.82 23.81
N GLY A 104 -12.31 16.37 24.08
CA GLY A 104 -12.02 15.43 25.17
C GLY A 104 -12.43 13.97 24.87
N ARG A 105 -12.74 13.64 23.62
CA ARG A 105 -13.18 12.30 23.18
C ARG A 105 -12.12 11.57 22.36
N ALA A 106 -10.84 11.83 22.64
CA ALA A 106 -9.73 11.16 21.95
C ALA A 106 -9.77 9.63 22.16
N GLY A 107 -10.05 9.16 23.37
CA GLY A 107 -10.15 7.73 23.68
C GLY A 107 -11.18 7.00 22.81
N PRO A 108 -12.46 7.43 22.79
CA PRO A 108 -13.47 6.86 21.91
C PRO A 108 -13.12 6.90 20.41
N ALA A 109 -12.46 7.97 19.94
CA ALA A 109 -12.02 8.07 18.56
C ALA A 109 -10.95 7.03 18.22
N LEU A 110 -9.91 6.90 19.06
CA LEU A 110 -8.85 5.91 18.92
C LEU A 110 -9.39 4.48 18.99
N ALA A 111 -10.32 4.22 19.89
CA ALA A 111 -10.95 2.91 19.99
C ALA A 111 -11.85 2.59 18.79
N ALA A 112 -12.58 3.57 18.25
CA ALA A 112 -13.37 3.40 17.04
C ALA A 112 -12.47 3.10 15.82
N ALA A 113 -11.35 3.80 15.68
CA ALA A 113 -10.34 3.51 14.67
C ALA A 113 -9.77 2.10 14.85
N GLY A 114 -9.21 1.78 16.02
CA GLY A 114 -8.54 0.49 16.26
C GLY A 114 -9.47 -0.72 16.17
N LEU A 115 -10.66 -0.66 16.78
CA LEU A 115 -11.63 -1.76 16.72
C LEU A 115 -12.26 -1.91 15.33
N GLY A 116 -12.54 -0.79 14.65
CA GLY A 116 -13.02 -0.79 13.28
C GLY A 116 -12.00 -1.40 12.32
N SER A 117 -10.73 -1.02 12.46
CA SER A 117 -9.61 -1.57 11.69
C SER A 117 -9.39 -3.06 11.94
N PHE A 118 -9.49 -3.51 13.20
CA PHE A 118 -9.38 -4.92 13.55
C PHE A 118 -10.48 -5.77 12.90
N PHE A 119 -11.73 -5.33 13.01
CA PHE A 119 -12.86 -6.00 12.37
C PHE A 119 -12.65 -6.05 10.84
N ALA A 120 -12.35 -4.91 10.24
CA ALA A 120 -12.21 -4.77 8.80
C ALA A 120 -11.01 -5.54 8.25
N GLY A 121 -9.86 -5.49 8.93
CA GLY A 121 -8.69 -6.28 8.58
C GLY A 121 -8.94 -7.78 8.68
N SER A 122 -9.64 -8.23 9.74
CA SER A 122 -9.99 -9.64 9.91
C SER A 122 -10.95 -10.14 8.83
N VAL A 123 -11.97 -9.35 8.47
CA VAL A 123 -12.90 -9.67 7.38
C VAL A 123 -12.19 -9.62 6.02
N GLY A 124 -11.35 -8.60 5.78
CA GLY A 124 -10.55 -8.50 4.55
C GLY A 124 -9.63 -9.70 4.35
N THR A 125 -8.99 -10.18 5.42
CA THR A 125 -8.18 -11.39 5.39
C THR A 125 -9.02 -12.65 5.12
N LEU A 126 -10.23 -12.73 5.68
CA LEU A 126 -11.16 -13.83 5.38
C LEU A 126 -11.57 -13.82 3.89
N ILE A 127 -11.86 -12.64 3.34
CA ILE A 127 -12.17 -12.48 1.92
C ILE A 127 -10.97 -12.91 1.07
N LEU A 128 -9.74 -12.49 1.42
CA LEU A 128 -8.51 -12.92 0.76
C LEU A 128 -8.39 -14.46 0.77
N ALA A 129 -8.52 -15.08 1.93
CA ALA A 129 -8.41 -16.54 2.09
C ALA A 129 -9.47 -17.31 1.27
N ALA A 130 -10.70 -16.80 1.23
CA ALA A 130 -11.81 -17.45 0.53
C ALA A 130 -11.75 -17.29 -0.99
N PHE A 131 -11.33 -16.10 -1.45
CA PHE A 131 -11.33 -15.78 -2.90
C PHE A 131 -10.01 -16.10 -3.60
N ALA A 132 -8.88 -16.23 -2.88
CA ALA A 132 -7.60 -16.53 -3.49
C ALA A 132 -7.58 -17.85 -4.27
N PRO A 133 -8.09 -19.00 -3.78
CA PRO A 133 -8.08 -20.23 -4.55
C PRO A 133 -8.87 -20.14 -5.87
N PRO A 134 -10.13 -19.73 -5.92
CA PRO A 134 -10.86 -19.65 -7.18
C PRO A 134 -10.29 -18.61 -8.16
N LEU A 135 -9.72 -17.51 -7.65
CA LEU A 135 -9.04 -16.54 -8.51
C LEU A 135 -7.73 -17.09 -9.06
N THR A 136 -6.99 -17.87 -8.28
CA THR A 136 -5.78 -18.56 -8.76
C THR A 136 -6.13 -19.56 -9.86
N GLU A 137 -7.20 -20.34 -9.71
CA GLU A 137 -7.68 -21.26 -10.77
C GLU A 137 -8.07 -20.49 -12.04
N LEU A 138 -8.70 -19.34 -11.92
CA LEU A 138 -8.98 -18.46 -13.04
C LEU A 138 -7.70 -17.94 -13.68
N ALA A 139 -6.72 -17.54 -12.87
CA ALA A 139 -5.44 -17.01 -13.33
C ALA A 139 -4.62 -18.03 -14.15
N PHE A 140 -4.73 -19.32 -13.85
CA PHE A 140 -4.10 -20.37 -14.67
C PHE A 140 -4.69 -20.49 -16.09
N LYS A 141 -5.84 -19.90 -16.36
CA LYS A 141 -6.41 -19.81 -17.73
C LYS A 141 -5.82 -18.66 -18.54
N PHE A 142 -5.07 -17.77 -17.89
CA PHE A 142 -4.44 -16.64 -18.56
C PHE A 142 -3.19 -17.09 -19.30
N GLY A 143 -3.11 -16.73 -20.58
CA GLY A 143 -1.90 -16.81 -21.37
C GLY A 143 -1.22 -15.43 -21.47
N PRO A 144 -0.14 -15.33 -22.25
CA PRO A 144 0.60 -14.07 -22.39
C PRO A 144 -0.25 -12.89 -22.89
N ALA A 145 -1.23 -13.11 -23.77
CA ALA A 145 -2.11 -12.05 -24.24
C ALA A 145 -3.02 -11.52 -23.13
N GLU A 146 -3.53 -12.39 -22.28
CA GLU A 146 -4.37 -12.02 -21.14
C GLU A 146 -3.56 -11.27 -20.08
N TYR A 147 -2.33 -11.74 -19.77
CA TYR A 147 -1.44 -11.03 -18.84
C TYR A 147 -1.05 -9.64 -19.35
N PHE A 148 -0.72 -9.49 -20.64
CA PHE A 148 -0.47 -8.19 -21.24
C PHE A 148 -1.67 -7.26 -21.09
N SER A 149 -2.87 -7.72 -21.42
CA SER A 149 -4.10 -6.95 -21.33
C SER A 149 -4.46 -6.57 -19.89
N LEU A 150 -4.20 -7.48 -18.94
CA LEU A 150 -4.40 -7.25 -17.52
C LEU A 150 -3.43 -6.20 -16.97
N MET A 151 -2.17 -6.18 -17.43
CA MET A 151 -1.19 -5.15 -17.06
C MET A 151 -1.57 -3.78 -17.61
N ILE A 152 -2.11 -3.70 -18.84
CA ILE A 152 -2.67 -2.47 -19.38
C ILE A 152 -3.84 -1.98 -18.50
N LEU A 153 -4.76 -2.88 -18.13
CA LEU A 153 -5.86 -2.54 -17.25
C LEU A 153 -5.34 -2.03 -15.89
N GLY A 154 -4.32 -2.68 -15.34
CA GLY A 154 -3.67 -2.28 -14.08
C GLY A 154 -3.05 -0.88 -14.17
N LEU A 155 -2.30 -0.59 -15.23
CA LEU A 155 -1.71 0.74 -15.45
C LEU A 155 -2.76 1.81 -15.69
N VAL A 156 -3.79 1.54 -16.50
CA VAL A 156 -4.92 2.46 -16.68
C VAL A 156 -5.65 2.70 -15.37
N GLY A 157 -5.90 1.64 -14.59
CA GLY A 157 -6.50 1.76 -13.27
C GLY A 157 -5.67 2.65 -12.34
N ALA A 158 -4.35 2.47 -12.31
CA ALA A 158 -3.44 3.31 -11.54
C ALA A 158 -3.49 4.79 -11.96
N VAL A 159 -3.57 5.08 -13.25
CA VAL A 159 -3.75 6.46 -13.76
C VAL A 159 -5.08 7.06 -13.33
N VAL A 160 -6.15 6.26 -13.46
CA VAL A 160 -7.52 6.69 -13.16
C VAL A 160 -7.70 7.04 -11.68
N LEU A 161 -7.07 6.27 -10.81
CA LEU A 161 -7.21 6.37 -9.36
C LEU A 161 -6.08 7.15 -8.69
N ALA A 162 -5.04 7.56 -9.44
CA ALA A 162 -3.98 8.42 -8.91
C ALA A 162 -4.54 9.77 -8.45
N SER A 163 -4.02 10.29 -7.34
CA SER A 163 -4.34 11.63 -6.85
C SER A 163 -3.78 12.71 -7.80
N GLY A 164 -4.45 13.85 -7.89
CA GLY A 164 -4.01 15.00 -8.68
C GLY A 164 -4.22 14.87 -10.20
N SER A 165 -3.27 15.38 -10.99
CA SER A 165 -3.39 15.51 -12.44
C SER A 165 -3.21 14.19 -13.18
N LEU A 166 -4.20 13.82 -14.02
CA LEU A 166 -4.15 12.64 -14.89
C LEU A 166 -2.90 12.65 -15.81
N LEU A 167 -2.54 13.82 -16.32
CA LEU A 167 -1.36 13.96 -17.20
C LEU A 167 -0.07 13.66 -16.44
N LYS A 168 0.04 14.12 -15.19
CA LYS A 168 1.20 13.83 -14.34
C LYS A 168 1.29 12.32 -14.05
N ALA A 169 0.17 11.66 -13.75
CA ALA A 169 0.15 10.21 -13.51
C ALA A 169 0.57 9.41 -14.75
N ILE A 170 0.10 9.79 -15.95
CA ILE A 170 0.52 9.17 -17.22
C ILE A 170 2.03 9.39 -17.44
N ALA A 171 2.53 10.60 -17.22
CA ALA A 171 3.95 10.90 -17.38
C ALA A 171 4.82 10.05 -16.41
N MET A 172 4.36 9.85 -15.17
CA MET A 172 5.05 9.03 -14.19
C MET A 172 5.06 7.55 -14.57
N ILE A 173 3.94 7.01 -15.10
CA ILE A 173 3.93 5.64 -15.64
C ILE A 173 4.91 5.49 -16.79
N ILE A 174 4.89 6.43 -17.76
CA ILE A 174 5.81 6.36 -18.91
C ILE A 174 7.26 6.42 -18.43
N LEU A 175 7.58 7.29 -17.47
CA LEU A 175 8.91 7.38 -16.89
C LEU A 175 9.29 6.06 -16.20
N GLY A 176 8.36 5.45 -15.45
CA GLY A 176 8.55 4.14 -14.83
C GLY A 176 8.81 3.04 -15.85
N LEU A 177 7.99 2.98 -16.91
CA LEU A 177 8.19 2.04 -18.03
C LEU A 177 9.60 2.19 -18.64
N LEU A 178 10.03 3.43 -18.91
CA LEU A 178 11.36 3.71 -19.50
C LEU A 178 12.49 3.29 -18.54
N LEU A 179 12.37 3.58 -17.26
CA LEU A 179 13.34 3.14 -16.25
C LEU A 179 13.42 1.61 -16.15
N GLY A 180 12.29 0.91 -16.26
CA GLY A 180 12.23 -0.55 -16.28
C GLY A 180 12.85 -1.20 -17.53
N LEU A 181 13.05 -0.42 -18.61
CA LEU A 181 13.69 -0.89 -19.83
C LEU A 181 15.22 -0.71 -19.83
N ILE A 182 15.80 -0.06 -18.81
CA ILE A 182 17.25 0.07 -18.66
C ILE A 182 17.84 -1.31 -18.37
N GLY A 183 18.91 -1.68 -19.05
CA GLY A 183 19.62 -2.93 -18.85
C GLY A 183 19.65 -3.83 -20.09
N THR A 184 20.10 -5.06 -19.92
CA THR A 184 20.22 -6.00 -21.02
C THR A 184 18.86 -6.59 -21.38
N ASP A 185 18.47 -6.47 -22.65
CA ASP A 185 17.28 -7.13 -23.17
C ASP A 185 17.45 -8.66 -23.15
N VAL A 186 16.60 -9.33 -22.38
CA VAL A 186 16.67 -10.79 -22.18
C VAL A 186 16.54 -11.58 -23.48
N ASN A 187 15.85 -11.03 -24.50
CA ASN A 187 15.61 -11.74 -25.76
C ASN A 187 16.74 -11.54 -26.78
N SER A 188 17.30 -10.32 -26.86
CA SER A 188 18.34 -10.00 -27.86
C SER A 188 19.76 -9.99 -27.28
N GLY A 189 19.91 -9.94 -25.95
CA GLY A 189 21.21 -9.79 -25.29
C GLY A 189 21.84 -8.40 -25.46
N VAL A 190 21.11 -7.43 -26.03
CA VAL A 190 21.60 -6.07 -26.26
C VAL A 190 21.32 -5.19 -25.06
N ALA A 191 22.33 -4.48 -24.56
CA ALA A 191 22.16 -3.50 -23.50
C ALA A 191 21.38 -2.27 -24.01
N ARG A 192 20.36 -1.86 -23.27
CA ARG A 192 19.50 -0.71 -23.57
C ARG A 192 19.69 0.38 -22.51
N PHE A 193 19.86 1.62 -22.95
CA PHE A 193 19.99 2.79 -22.09
C PHE A 193 21.07 2.66 -20.99
N SER A 194 22.10 1.86 -21.24
CA SER A 194 23.22 1.67 -20.32
C SER A 194 24.26 2.77 -20.41
N PHE A 195 24.27 3.57 -21.48
CA PHE A 195 25.21 4.68 -21.72
C PHE A 195 26.69 4.30 -21.52
N ASP A 196 27.03 3.07 -21.84
CA ASP A 196 28.36 2.47 -21.62
C ASP A 196 28.81 2.43 -20.15
N ILE A 197 27.86 2.53 -19.21
CA ILE A 197 28.09 2.36 -17.79
C ILE A 197 27.85 0.87 -17.44
N PRO A 198 28.91 0.13 -17.02
CA PRO A 198 28.79 -1.31 -16.78
C PRO A 198 27.73 -1.67 -15.75
N GLU A 199 27.57 -0.86 -14.71
CA GLU A 199 26.60 -1.09 -13.63
C GLU A 199 25.15 -0.97 -14.09
N LEU A 200 24.88 -0.27 -15.20
CA LEU A 200 23.55 -0.16 -15.80
C LEU A 200 23.24 -1.30 -16.80
N THR A 201 24.17 -2.17 -17.10
CA THR A 201 23.91 -3.33 -18.00
C THR A 201 22.98 -4.35 -17.36
N ASP A 202 23.00 -4.47 -16.03
CA ASP A 202 22.07 -5.30 -15.25
C ASP A 202 20.76 -4.59 -14.91
N GLY A 203 20.61 -3.34 -15.39
CA GLY A 203 19.45 -2.48 -15.12
C GLY A 203 19.57 -1.69 -13.81
N VAL A 204 18.57 -0.87 -13.54
CA VAL A 204 18.46 -0.15 -12.26
C VAL A 204 17.74 -1.04 -11.26
N GLY A 205 18.35 -1.25 -10.09
CA GLY A 205 17.76 -2.07 -9.05
C GLY A 205 16.44 -1.49 -8.54
N PHE A 206 15.41 -2.32 -8.42
CA PHE A 206 14.11 -1.90 -7.89
C PHE A 206 14.21 -1.22 -6.52
N VAL A 207 15.03 -1.80 -5.63
CA VAL A 207 15.28 -1.27 -4.29
C VAL A 207 15.87 0.13 -4.34
N VAL A 208 16.77 0.39 -5.28
CA VAL A 208 17.45 1.68 -5.46
C VAL A 208 16.44 2.77 -5.84
N VAL A 209 15.55 2.48 -6.82
CA VAL A 209 14.51 3.42 -7.24
C VAL A 209 13.52 3.68 -6.09
N ALA A 210 13.02 2.61 -5.47
CA ALA A 210 12.03 2.71 -4.42
C ALA A 210 12.57 3.46 -3.19
N MET A 211 13.76 3.10 -2.74
CA MET A 211 14.41 3.75 -1.58
C MET A 211 14.75 5.20 -1.84
N GLY A 212 15.28 5.50 -3.04
CA GLY A 212 15.59 6.87 -3.43
C GLY A 212 14.33 7.72 -3.48
N VAL A 213 13.38 7.35 -4.33
CA VAL A 213 12.19 8.18 -4.60
C VAL A 213 11.30 8.33 -3.37
N PHE A 214 11.01 7.24 -2.65
CA PHE A 214 10.09 7.28 -1.51
C PHE A 214 10.82 7.48 -0.18
N GLY A 215 11.96 6.82 0.05
CA GLY A 215 12.69 6.95 1.30
C GLY A 215 13.43 8.28 1.40
N TYR A 216 14.45 8.48 0.58
CA TYR A 216 15.27 9.70 0.64
C TYR A 216 14.51 10.95 0.20
N GLY A 217 13.63 10.84 -0.80
CA GLY A 217 12.79 11.95 -1.24
C GLY A 217 11.93 12.49 -0.11
N GLU A 218 11.32 11.62 0.67
CA GLU A 218 10.49 11.98 1.83
C GLU A 218 11.34 12.54 2.99
N ILE A 219 12.50 11.94 3.27
CA ILE A 219 13.42 12.47 4.29
C ILE A 219 13.82 13.90 3.96
N ILE A 220 14.24 14.18 2.71
CA ILE A 220 14.61 15.53 2.28
C ILE A 220 13.42 16.48 2.38
N SER A 221 12.23 16.04 1.99
CA SER A 221 11.00 16.84 2.11
C SER A 221 10.70 17.21 3.56
N ASN A 222 10.75 16.25 4.47
CA ASN A 222 10.50 16.48 5.89
C ASN A 222 11.53 17.41 6.53
N LEU A 223 12.79 17.32 6.12
CA LEU A 223 13.85 18.23 6.59
C LEU A 223 13.66 19.68 6.09
N SER A 224 12.94 19.86 4.98
CA SER A 224 12.69 21.19 4.43
C SER A 224 11.51 21.93 5.11
N GLN A 225 10.78 21.26 6.02
CA GLN A 225 9.65 21.85 6.76
C GLN A 225 10.10 22.37 8.13
N PRO A 226 9.56 23.55 8.59
CA PRO A 226 9.85 24.07 9.92
C PRO A 226 9.34 23.13 11.03
N GLU A 227 10.13 22.96 12.09
CA GLU A 227 9.75 22.12 13.26
C GLU A 227 8.63 22.76 14.11
N ASP A 228 8.39 24.07 14.00
CA ASP A 228 7.59 24.87 14.96
C ASP A 228 6.07 24.77 14.80
N GLU A 229 5.55 24.06 13.81
CA GLU A 229 4.10 24.03 13.53
C GLU A 229 3.38 22.79 14.10
N ARG A 230 4.03 21.98 14.92
CA ARG A 230 3.43 20.75 15.47
C ARG A 230 2.84 20.98 16.86
N GLU A 231 1.57 21.38 16.94
CA GLU A 231 0.83 21.30 18.20
C GLU A 231 0.56 19.85 18.59
N VAL A 232 1.37 19.27 19.45
CA VAL A 232 1.12 17.94 20.00
C VAL A 232 0.02 18.04 21.05
N PHE A 233 -1.07 17.32 20.86
CA PHE A 233 -2.12 17.19 21.86
C PHE A 233 -1.55 16.45 23.08
N THR A 234 -1.28 17.21 24.17
CA THR A 234 -0.66 16.69 25.39
C THR A 234 -1.64 16.23 26.46
N ALA A 235 -2.95 16.29 26.20
CA ALA A 235 -3.95 15.87 27.15
C ALA A 235 -3.91 14.33 27.35
N LYS A 236 -4.13 13.91 28.60
CA LYS A 236 -4.28 12.47 28.89
C LYS A 236 -5.47 11.91 28.11
N VAL A 237 -5.25 10.81 27.42
CA VAL A 237 -6.33 10.07 26.77
C VAL A 237 -7.10 9.34 27.86
N GLU A 238 -8.25 9.89 28.25
CA GLU A 238 -9.15 9.30 29.24
C GLU A 238 -10.31 8.61 28.55
N GLY A 239 -10.86 7.55 29.17
CA GLY A 239 -12.05 6.86 28.65
C GLY A 239 -11.83 6.21 27.28
N LEU A 240 -10.88 5.27 27.21
CA LEU A 240 -10.48 4.63 25.94
C LEU A 240 -11.64 3.90 25.23
N PHE A 241 -12.61 3.37 25.97
CA PHE A 241 -13.70 2.60 25.36
C PHE A 241 -14.87 3.47 24.92
N PRO A 242 -15.45 3.18 23.71
CA PRO A 242 -16.67 3.80 23.23
C PRO A 242 -17.85 3.51 24.17
N THR A 243 -18.77 4.46 24.31
CA THR A 243 -20.04 4.22 24.99
C THR A 243 -20.91 3.24 24.20
N LYS A 244 -21.97 2.70 24.83
CA LYS A 244 -22.93 1.85 24.11
C LYS A 244 -23.57 2.56 22.92
N GLU A 245 -23.79 3.86 23.04
CA GLU A 245 -24.33 4.70 21.96
C GLU A 245 -23.31 4.89 20.83
N ASP A 246 -22.06 5.18 21.17
CA ASP A 246 -20.96 5.24 20.20
C ASP A 246 -20.84 3.93 19.41
N PHE A 247 -20.86 2.78 20.13
CA PHE A 247 -20.78 1.48 19.50
C PHE A 247 -21.96 1.21 18.55
N LYS A 248 -23.18 1.58 18.96
CA LYS A 248 -24.39 1.47 18.12
C LYS A 248 -24.30 2.35 16.87
N ASN A 249 -23.66 3.51 16.96
CA ASN A 249 -23.51 4.44 15.85
C ASN A 249 -22.39 4.01 14.90
N MET A 250 -21.23 3.58 15.43
CA MET A 250 -20.08 3.21 14.61
C MET A 250 -20.25 1.86 13.89
N LEU A 251 -20.93 0.87 14.48
CA LEU A 251 -20.99 -0.49 13.92
C LEU A 251 -21.50 -0.55 12.47
N PRO A 252 -22.61 0.10 12.07
CA PRO A 252 -23.03 0.11 10.68
C PRO A 252 -22.03 0.80 9.73
N ALA A 253 -21.31 1.82 10.24
CA ALA A 253 -20.29 2.53 9.50
C ALA A 253 -19.05 1.63 9.27
N VAL A 254 -18.64 0.86 10.29
CA VAL A 254 -17.59 -0.16 10.19
C VAL A 254 -17.94 -1.19 9.12
N ILE A 255 -19.16 -1.72 9.11
CA ILE A 255 -19.59 -2.73 8.14
C ILE A 255 -19.57 -2.18 6.71
N ARG A 256 -20.11 -0.96 6.49
CA ARG A 256 -20.10 -0.32 5.18
C ARG A 256 -18.68 0.01 4.73
N GLY A 257 -17.86 0.56 5.62
CA GLY A 257 -16.45 0.83 5.37
C GLY A 257 -15.69 -0.44 4.98
N THR A 258 -15.87 -1.53 5.75
CA THR A 258 -15.26 -2.83 5.45
C THR A 258 -15.67 -3.36 4.06
N ALA A 259 -16.95 -3.30 3.71
CA ALA A 259 -17.43 -3.76 2.42
C ALA A 259 -16.83 -2.94 1.25
N LEU A 260 -16.83 -1.60 1.39
CA LEU A 260 -16.24 -0.70 0.40
C LEU A 260 -14.72 -0.89 0.29
N GLY A 261 -14.03 -0.97 1.42
CA GLY A 261 -12.60 -1.18 1.46
C GLY A 261 -12.21 -2.51 0.81
N SER A 262 -12.93 -3.58 1.13
CA SER A 262 -12.69 -4.89 0.53
C SER A 262 -12.87 -4.90 -0.99
N LEU A 263 -13.81 -4.14 -1.52
CA LEU A 263 -14.03 -4.03 -2.95
C LEU A 263 -12.96 -3.16 -3.62
N LEU A 264 -12.69 -1.98 -3.06
CA LEU A 264 -11.79 -1.00 -3.67
C LEU A 264 -10.31 -1.39 -3.52
N GLY A 265 -9.95 -2.16 -2.49
CA GLY A 265 -8.59 -2.65 -2.28
C GLY A 265 -8.08 -3.58 -3.38
N VAL A 266 -8.99 -4.33 -4.03
CA VAL A 266 -8.65 -5.22 -5.15
C VAL A 266 -8.37 -4.43 -6.44
N LEU A 267 -8.91 -3.21 -6.54
CA LEU A 267 -8.81 -2.42 -7.76
C LEU A 267 -7.43 -1.76 -7.89
N PRO A 268 -6.81 -1.82 -9.08
CA PRO A 268 -5.54 -1.15 -9.33
C PRO A 268 -5.64 0.36 -9.09
N GLY A 269 -4.67 0.93 -8.37
CA GLY A 269 -4.60 2.36 -8.02
C GLY A 269 -5.51 2.81 -6.87
N GLY A 270 -6.53 2.02 -6.50
CA GLY A 270 -7.51 2.41 -5.48
C GLY A 270 -6.96 2.32 -4.06
N GLY A 271 -6.57 1.14 -3.69
CA GLY A 271 -5.99 0.84 -2.37
C GLY A 271 -6.74 1.43 -1.17
N ALA A 272 -6.04 1.55 -0.08
CA ALA A 272 -6.55 2.03 1.20
C ALA A 272 -7.00 3.50 1.16
N LEU A 273 -6.29 4.35 0.41
CA LEU A 273 -6.58 5.79 0.29
C LEU A 273 -7.97 6.05 -0.28
N LEU A 274 -8.22 5.56 -1.50
CA LEU A 274 -9.52 5.74 -2.15
C LEU A 274 -10.66 5.13 -1.34
N ALA A 275 -10.41 3.99 -0.70
CA ALA A 275 -11.39 3.31 0.14
C ALA A 275 -11.81 4.19 1.33
N ALA A 276 -10.86 4.84 2.01
CA ALA A 276 -11.11 5.74 3.13
C ALA A 276 -11.97 6.95 2.70
N PHE A 277 -11.59 7.63 1.62
CA PHE A 277 -12.35 8.78 1.08
C PHE A 277 -13.76 8.39 0.64
N ALA A 278 -13.90 7.28 -0.08
CA ALA A 278 -15.20 6.78 -0.51
C ALA A 278 -16.11 6.45 0.68
N ALA A 279 -15.56 5.78 1.70
CA ALA A 279 -16.31 5.43 2.91
C ALA A 279 -16.79 6.67 3.66
N TYR A 280 -15.94 7.66 3.86
CA TYR A 280 -16.33 8.92 4.49
C TYR A 280 -17.42 9.64 3.70
N THR A 281 -17.25 9.76 2.38
CA THR A 281 -18.21 10.43 1.49
C THR A 281 -19.58 9.76 1.52
N ILE A 282 -19.63 8.43 1.56
CA ILE A 282 -20.88 7.67 1.65
C ILE A 282 -21.51 7.87 3.03
N GLU A 283 -20.71 7.82 4.11
CA GLU A 283 -21.22 8.05 5.46
C GLU A 283 -21.80 9.46 5.61
N LYS A 284 -21.14 10.48 5.10
CA LYS A 284 -21.61 11.88 5.11
C LYS A 284 -22.97 12.06 4.42
N LYS A 285 -23.29 11.20 3.42
CA LYS A 285 -24.59 11.21 2.75
C LYS A 285 -25.68 10.42 3.48
N THR A 286 -25.34 9.63 4.48
CA THR A 286 -26.34 8.91 5.27
C THR A 286 -26.99 9.82 6.30
N LYS A 287 -28.26 9.58 6.60
CA LYS A 287 -29.01 10.38 7.58
C LYS A 287 -28.33 10.31 8.96
N LEU A 288 -28.19 11.47 9.59
CA LEU A 288 -27.79 11.58 11.00
C LEU A 288 -28.90 11.01 11.88
N ARG A 289 -28.52 10.31 12.93
CA ARG A 289 -29.45 9.85 13.97
C ARG A 289 -29.75 11.01 14.94
N PRO A 290 -30.89 10.98 15.64
CA PRO A 290 -31.15 11.96 16.69
C PRO A 290 -30.03 11.98 17.73
N GLY A 291 -29.45 13.17 18.00
CA GLY A 291 -28.35 13.34 18.95
C GLY A 291 -26.95 13.13 18.39
N GLU A 292 -26.78 12.65 17.15
CA GLU A 292 -25.46 12.57 16.52
C GLU A 292 -24.89 13.95 16.18
N VAL A 293 -23.59 14.11 16.39
CA VAL A 293 -22.83 15.30 15.98
C VAL A 293 -22.70 15.31 14.44
N PRO A 294 -22.83 16.45 13.76
CA PRO A 294 -22.61 16.55 12.32
C PRO A 294 -21.19 16.10 11.92
N PHE A 295 -21.05 15.58 10.68
CA PHE A 295 -19.73 15.29 10.10
C PHE A 295 -18.89 16.58 9.99
N GLY A 296 -17.60 16.45 10.19
CA GLY A 296 -16.64 17.56 10.29
C GLY A 296 -16.62 18.23 11.67
N GLN A 297 -17.47 17.80 12.60
CA GLN A 297 -17.54 18.33 13.96
C GLN A 297 -17.28 17.29 15.05
N GLY A 298 -16.74 16.14 14.69
CA GLY A 298 -16.40 15.05 15.61
C GLY A 298 -17.46 13.94 15.64
N ASN A 299 -17.95 13.53 14.48
CA ASN A 299 -18.83 12.36 14.35
C ASN A 299 -18.01 11.08 14.36
N ILE A 300 -18.33 10.15 15.27
CA ILE A 300 -17.60 8.87 15.41
C ILE A 300 -17.66 7.99 14.14
N ARG A 301 -18.72 8.12 13.33
CA ARG A 301 -18.86 7.43 12.06
C ARG A 301 -17.85 7.93 11.02
N GLY A 302 -17.48 9.23 11.12
CA GLY A 302 -16.45 9.88 10.29
C GLY A 302 -15.03 9.38 10.61
N VAL A 303 -14.84 8.68 11.71
CA VAL A 303 -13.61 7.94 12.05
C VAL A 303 -13.76 6.45 11.69
N ALA A 304 -14.83 5.83 12.15
CA ALA A 304 -15.01 4.38 12.06
C ALA A 304 -15.10 3.86 10.61
N ALA A 305 -15.79 4.57 9.72
CA ALA A 305 -15.95 4.13 8.33
C ALA A 305 -14.64 4.19 7.52
N PRO A 306 -13.91 5.33 7.47
CA PRO A 306 -12.66 5.41 6.70
C PRO A 306 -11.58 4.48 7.26
N GLU A 307 -11.48 4.35 8.59
CA GLU A 307 -10.48 3.46 9.20
C GLU A 307 -10.78 1.97 8.96
N SER A 308 -12.04 1.60 8.91
CA SER A 308 -12.42 0.25 8.49
C SER A 308 -12.16 0.03 6.99
N ALA A 309 -12.41 1.04 6.17
CA ALA A 309 -12.23 0.92 4.74
C ALA A 309 -10.74 0.84 4.34
N ASN A 310 -9.86 1.64 4.95
CA ASN A 310 -8.43 1.60 4.66
C ASN A 310 -7.82 0.25 5.04
N ASN A 311 -8.16 -0.29 6.22
CA ASN A 311 -7.63 -1.58 6.67
C ASN A 311 -8.18 -2.77 5.86
N ALA A 312 -9.47 -2.79 5.52
CA ALA A 312 -10.01 -3.80 4.60
C ALA A 312 -9.34 -3.72 3.22
N GLY A 313 -9.16 -2.50 2.69
CA GLY A 313 -8.50 -2.26 1.41
C GLY A 313 -7.03 -2.68 1.42
N ALA A 314 -6.32 -2.44 2.51
CA ALA A 314 -4.94 -2.88 2.70
C ALA A 314 -4.84 -4.42 2.64
N GLN A 315 -5.73 -5.15 3.31
CA GLN A 315 -5.72 -6.62 3.30
C GLN A 315 -6.12 -7.19 1.95
N THR A 316 -7.18 -6.67 1.33
CA THR A 316 -7.65 -7.22 0.05
C THR A 316 -6.77 -6.85 -1.14
N SER A 317 -5.87 -5.87 -1.00
CA SER A 317 -4.86 -5.56 -2.02
C SER A 317 -3.84 -6.69 -2.23
N PHE A 318 -3.72 -7.62 -1.29
CA PHE A 318 -2.93 -8.84 -1.47
C PHE A 318 -3.58 -9.85 -2.44
N ILE A 319 -4.89 -9.74 -2.72
CA ILE A 319 -5.59 -10.66 -3.64
C ILE A 319 -4.96 -10.61 -5.04
N PRO A 320 -4.94 -9.46 -5.76
CA PRO A 320 -4.36 -9.42 -7.10
C PRO A 320 -2.85 -9.70 -7.10
N LEU A 321 -2.13 -9.31 -6.06
CA LEU A 321 -0.71 -9.60 -5.92
C LEU A 321 -0.44 -11.11 -5.88
N LEU A 322 -1.10 -11.82 -4.97
CA LEU A 322 -0.82 -13.23 -4.72
C LEU A 322 -1.43 -14.16 -5.76
N THR A 323 -2.56 -13.77 -6.39
CA THR A 323 -3.28 -14.62 -7.34
C THR A 323 -2.93 -14.34 -8.80
N LEU A 324 -2.67 -13.07 -9.15
CA LEU A 324 -2.40 -12.62 -10.51
C LEU A 324 -0.97 -12.11 -10.70
N GLY A 325 -0.24 -11.84 -9.62
CA GLY A 325 1.11 -11.26 -9.66
C GLY A 325 1.12 -9.77 -10.03
N ILE A 326 -0.01 -9.09 -9.89
CA ILE A 326 -0.14 -7.68 -10.26
C ILE A 326 -0.33 -6.84 -9.00
N PRO A 327 0.60 -5.92 -8.71
CA PRO A 327 0.47 -5.03 -7.57
C PRO A 327 -0.60 -3.95 -7.84
N PRO A 328 -1.64 -3.83 -7.00
CA PRO A 328 -2.65 -2.78 -7.18
C PRO A 328 -2.22 -1.41 -6.65
N ASN A 329 -1.17 -1.32 -5.86
CA ASN A 329 -0.67 -0.07 -5.28
C ASN A 329 0.85 -0.14 -5.02
N ALA A 330 1.44 1.00 -4.61
CA ALA A 330 2.89 1.11 -4.39
C ALA A 330 3.42 0.15 -3.31
N VAL A 331 2.68 -0.08 -2.22
CA VAL A 331 3.09 -1.04 -1.19
C VAL A 331 3.16 -2.46 -1.75
N MET A 332 2.14 -2.85 -2.51
CA MET A 332 2.13 -4.17 -3.17
C MET A 332 3.24 -4.29 -4.22
N ALA A 333 3.59 -3.19 -4.88
CA ALA A 333 4.74 -3.13 -5.78
C ALA A 333 6.06 -3.43 -5.03
N LEU A 334 6.24 -2.86 -3.84
CA LEU A 334 7.38 -3.19 -2.96
C LEU A 334 7.36 -4.65 -2.49
N MET A 335 6.18 -5.21 -2.25
CA MET A 335 6.04 -6.64 -1.93
C MET A 335 6.43 -7.55 -3.10
N VAL A 336 6.14 -7.15 -4.36
CA VAL A 336 6.70 -7.82 -5.56
C VAL A 336 8.22 -7.79 -5.51
N GLY A 337 8.82 -6.63 -5.21
CA GLY A 337 10.26 -6.50 -5.06
C GLY A 337 10.83 -7.44 -3.99
N ALA A 338 10.19 -7.52 -2.83
CA ALA A 338 10.57 -8.44 -1.76
C ALA A 338 10.51 -9.91 -2.22
N MET A 339 9.42 -10.30 -2.90
CA MET A 339 9.29 -11.66 -3.44
C MET A 339 10.39 -11.95 -4.46
N THR A 340 10.70 -11.00 -5.35
CA THR A 340 11.73 -11.13 -6.38
C THR A 340 13.13 -11.29 -5.78
N ILE A 341 13.47 -10.54 -4.72
CA ILE A 341 14.72 -10.67 -3.96
C ILE A 341 14.91 -12.11 -3.45
N HIS A 342 13.81 -12.74 -3.06
CA HIS A 342 13.80 -14.14 -2.59
C HIS A 342 13.59 -15.18 -3.70
N ASN A 343 13.72 -14.79 -4.98
CA ASN A 343 13.48 -15.64 -6.16
C ASN A 343 12.08 -16.26 -6.21
N ILE A 344 11.09 -15.56 -5.67
CA ILE A 344 9.68 -15.95 -5.70
C ILE A 344 8.96 -15.08 -6.74
N GLN A 345 8.48 -15.72 -7.80
CA GLN A 345 7.69 -15.02 -8.81
C GLN A 345 6.25 -14.84 -8.29
N PRO A 346 5.78 -13.59 -8.12
CA PRO A 346 4.41 -13.35 -7.69
C PRO A 346 3.40 -13.86 -8.74
N GLY A 347 2.23 -14.27 -8.26
CA GLY A 347 1.18 -14.76 -9.15
C GLY A 347 0.66 -16.15 -8.76
N PRO A 348 -0.11 -16.81 -9.66
CA PRO A 348 -0.89 -18.01 -9.32
C PRO A 348 -0.02 -19.21 -8.88
N GLN A 349 1.24 -19.25 -9.31
CA GLN A 349 2.16 -20.33 -8.95
C GLN A 349 2.57 -20.29 -7.47
N VAL A 350 2.51 -19.13 -6.79
CA VAL A 350 2.91 -19.01 -5.38
C VAL A 350 2.10 -19.93 -4.49
N MET A 351 0.80 -20.03 -4.75
CA MET A 351 -0.08 -20.90 -3.95
C MET A 351 0.28 -22.38 -4.07
N THR A 352 0.77 -22.82 -5.24
CA THR A 352 1.10 -24.23 -5.50
C THR A 352 2.54 -24.58 -5.20
N SER A 353 3.48 -23.69 -5.56
CA SER A 353 4.92 -23.92 -5.39
C SER A 353 5.44 -23.55 -4.02
N ASN A 354 4.79 -22.60 -3.34
CA ASN A 354 5.17 -22.10 -2.02
C ASN A 354 3.94 -21.99 -1.08
N PRO A 355 3.20 -23.08 -0.82
CA PRO A 355 1.96 -23.04 -0.05
C PRO A 355 2.17 -22.55 1.39
N GLU A 356 3.30 -22.87 2.02
CA GLU A 356 3.65 -22.39 3.36
C GLU A 356 3.80 -20.88 3.40
N LEU A 357 4.44 -20.28 2.39
CA LEU A 357 4.57 -18.85 2.26
C LEU A 357 3.20 -18.19 2.04
N PHE A 358 2.42 -18.73 1.11
CA PHE A 358 1.13 -18.17 0.74
C PHE A 358 0.15 -18.18 1.94
N TRP A 359 -0.06 -19.34 2.53
CA TRP A 359 -1.00 -19.49 3.63
C TRP A 359 -0.46 -18.98 4.96
N GLY A 360 0.87 -19.07 5.18
CA GLY A 360 1.54 -18.48 6.33
C GLY A 360 1.41 -16.96 6.38
N LEU A 361 1.59 -16.30 5.23
CA LEU A 361 1.36 -14.86 5.11
C LEU A 361 -0.08 -14.49 5.43
N ILE A 362 -1.06 -15.19 4.83
CA ILE A 362 -2.49 -14.93 5.09
C ILE A 362 -2.83 -15.14 6.57
N ALA A 363 -2.40 -16.24 7.18
CA ALA A 363 -2.66 -16.51 8.60
C ALA A 363 -2.00 -15.47 9.51
N SER A 364 -0.79 -15.00 9.16
CA SER A 364 -0.09 -13.96 9.93
C SER A 364 -0.85 -12.63 9.99
N MET A 365 -1.72 -12.33 9.01
CA MET A 365 -2.49 -11.10 8.99
C MET A 365 -3.51 -11.03 10.14
N TRP A 366 -4.14 -12.14 10.53
CA TRP A 366 -5.01 -12.16 11.72
C TRP A 366 -4.20 -11.98 13.00
N ILE A 367 -3.03 -12.64 13.08
CA ILE A 367 -2.15 -12.54 14.24
C ILE A 367 -1.63 -11.10 14.38
N GLY A 368 -1.16 -10.52 13.28
CA GLY A 368 -0.68 -9.13 13.23
C GLY A 368 -1.77 -8.12 13.57
N ASN A 369 -2.99 -8.29 13.05
CA ASN A 369 -4.13 -7.44 13.42
C ASN A 369 -4.42 -7.50 14.93
N LEU A 370 -4.38 -8.68 15.54
CA LEU A 370 -4.54 -8.82 16.99
C LEU A 370 -3.40 -8.14 17.76
N MET A 371 -2.15 -8.33 17.32
CA MET A 371 -0.99 -7.65 17.90
C MET A 371 -1.14 -6.12 17.82
N LEU A 372 -1.65 -5.59 16.71
CA LEU A 372 -1.85 -4.16 16.51
C LEU A 372 -2.91 -3.57 17.44
N VAL A 373 -4.00 -4.27 17.70
CA VAL A 373 -4.97 -3.82 18.71
C VAL A 373 -4.30 -3.71 20.08
N ILE A 374 -3.51 -4.71 20.47
CA ILE A 374 -2.79 -4.71 21.74
C ILE A 374 -1.74 -3.59 21.79
N LEU A 375 -1.01 -3.37 20.70
CA LEU A 375 0.01 -2.33 20.63
C LEU A 375 -0.59 -0.91 20.63
N ASN A 376 -1.71 -0.69 19.91
CA ASN A 376 -2.22 0.65 19.68
C ASN A 376 -3.24 1.12 20.72
N LEU A 377 -4.03 0.26 21.35
CA LEU A 377 -5.01 0.70 22.34
C LEU A 377 -4.42 0.73 23.76
N PRO A 378 -3.96 -0.37 24.37
CA PRO A 378 -3.39 -0.31 25.73
C PRO A 378 -2.09 0.50 25.82
N LEU A 379 -1.27 0.48 24.78
CA LEU A 379 0.04 1.14 24.78
C LEU A 379 0.03 2.56 24.15
N ILE A 380 -1.15 3.15 23.97
CA ILE A 380 -1.29 4.47 23.35
C ILE A 380 -0.42 5.54 24.03
N GLY A 381 -0.24 5.48 25.34
CA GLY A 381 0.60 6.42 26.09
C GLY A 381 2.08 6.38 25.69
N MET A 382 2.57 5.24 25.19
CA MET A 382 3.93 5.12 24.67
C MET A 382 4.07 5.86 23.33
N TRP A 383 3.10 5.68 22.44
CA TRP A 383 3.08 6.32 21.12
C TRP A 383 2.93 7.82 21.20
N ILE A 384 2.12 8.35 22.15
CA ILE A 384 2.01 9.79 22.41
C ILE A 384 3.37 10.39 22.80
N LYS A 385 4.14 9.70 23.64
CA LYS A 385 5.51 10.15 24.00
C LYS A 385 6.44 10.19 22.80
N LEU A 386 6.27 9.26 21.86
CA LEU A 386 7.09 9.21 20.66
C LEU A 386 6.86 10.41 19.74
N LEU A 387 5.63 10.95 19.67
CA LEU A 387 5.32 12.16 18.92
C LEU A 387 6.14 13.38 19.34
N THR A 388 6.74 13.36 20.54
CA THR A 388 7.58 14.44 21.03
C THR A 388 9.05 14.35 20.62
N VAL A 389 9.47 13.26 19.95
CA VAL A 389 10.87 13.06 19.52
C VAL A 389 11.13 13.90 18.26
N PRO A 390 12.10 14.82 18.28
CA PRO A 390 12.46 15.63 17.12
C PRO A 390 12.97 14.77 15.96
N TYR A 391 12.44 14.99 14.75
CA TYR A 391 12.82 14.24 13.55
C TYR A 391 14.32 14.33 13.22
N ARG A 392 14.98 15.44 13.59
CA ARG A 392 16.43 15.68 13.39
C ARG A 392 17.33 14.61 14.00
N TRP A 393 16.88 13.86 15.01
CA TRP A 393 17.63 12.77 15.61
C TRP A 393 17.43 11.43 14.90
N LEU A 394 16.29 11.27 14.22
CA LEU A 394 15.92 10.02 13.55
C LEU A 394 16.53 9.91 12.15
N PHE A 395 16.52 11.00 11.38
CA PHE A 395 16.89 10.93 9.97
C PHE A 395 18.34 10.52 9.70
N PRO A 396 19.38 10.92 10.48
CA PRO A 396 20.74 10.49 10.17
C PRO A 396 20.94 8.99 10.33
N ALA A 397 20.31 8.41 11.36
CA ALA A 397 20.33 6.96 11.56
C ALA A 397 19.62 6.23 10.41
N ILE A 398 18.46 6.72 9.98
CA ILE A 398 17.70 6.13 8.87
C ILE A 398 18.54 6.17 7.58
N VAL A 399 19.11 7.33 7.22
CA VAL A 399 19.94 7.47 6.01
C VAL A 399 21.15 6.52 6.03
N LEU A 400 21.81 6.40 7.18
CA LEU A 400 22.96 5.50 7.34
C LEU A 400 22.56 4.03 7.16
N PHE A 401 21.48 3.59 7.82
CA PHE A 401 20.98 2.21 7.69
C PHE A 401 20.52 1.90 6.27
N CYS A 402 19.90 2.86 5.59
CA CYS A 402 19.50 2.74 4.19
C CYS A 402 20.72 2.56 3.27
N ALA A 403 21.76 3.36 3.45
CA ALA A 403 23.00 3.25 2.66
C ALA A 403 23.67 1.88 2.85
N ILE A 404 23.78 1.42 4.11
CA ILE A 404 24.32 0.10 4.45
C ILE A 404 23.44 -1.00 3.81
N GLY A 405 22.13 -0.88 3.90
CA GLY A 405 21.18 -1.86 3.36
C GLY A 405 21.31 -2.00 1.85
N VAL A 406 21.31 -0.89 1.11
CA VAL A 406 21.47 -0.91 -0.37
C VAL A 406 22.82 -1.50 -0.75
N TYR A 407 23.90 -1.08 -0.09
CA TYR A 407 25.23 -1.65 -0.35
C TYR A 407 25.25 -3.17 -0.14
N SER A 408 24.61 -3.66 0.92
CA SER A 408 24.57 -5.08 1.26
C SER A 408 23.81 -5.95 0.26
N THR A 409 22.93 -5.35 -0.56
CA THR A 409 22.14 -6.09 -1.57
C THR A 409 23.00 -6.56 -2.73
N ASN A 410 23.82 -5.68 -3.29
CA ASN A 410 24.61 -5.94 -4.49
C ASN A 410 26.13 -5.77 -4.27
N ASN A 411 26.58 -5.37 -3.08
CA ASN A 411 27.95 -4.99 -2.77
C ASN A 411 28.52 -3.93 -3.72
N ASN A 412 27.68 -3.02 -4.20
CA ASN A 412 28.01 -2.01 -5.19
C ASN A 412 27.80 -0.59 -4.63
N THR A 413 28.87 0.22 -4.67
CA THR A 413 28.82 1.62 -4.24
C THR A 413 28.04 2.50 -5.20
N PHE A 414 27.92 2.12 -6.48
CA PHE A 414 27.11 2.82 -7.48
C PHE A 414 25.66 2.91 -7.06
N ASP A 415 25.11 1.87 -6.44
CA ASP A 415 23.73 1.84 -5.94
C ASP A 415 23.49 2.91 -4.87
N ILE A 416 24.46 3.22 -4.01
CA ILE A 416 24.36 4.29 -3.01
C ILE A 416 24.21 5.65 -3.68
N TRP A 417 25.01 5.93 -4.72
CA TRP A 417 24.92 7.16 -5.49
C TRP A 417 23.59 7.26 -6.25
N MET A 418 23.12 6.14 -6.79
CA MET A 418 21.84 6.09 -7.48
C MET A 418 20.67 6.35 -6.51
N VAL A 419 20.70 5.79 -5.29
CA VAL A 419 19.67 6.10 -4.26
C VAL A 419 19.67 7.59 -3.93
N ALA A 420 20.85 8.21 -3.77
CA ALA A 420 20.94 9.64 -3.51
C ALA A 420 20.37 10.48 -4.68
N ALA A 421 20.69 10.10 -5.93
CA ALA A 421 20.15 10.75 -7.13
C ALA A 421 18.62 10.61 -7.22
N PHE A 422 18.09 9.39 -7.02
CA PHE A 422 16.65 9.17 -6.96
C PHE A 422 15.98 9.87 -5.78
N GLY A 423 16.70 10.09 -4.67
CA GLY A 423 16.23 10.90 -3.54
C GLY A 423 15.97 12.36 -3.92
N VAL A 424 16.89 12.97 -4.67
CA VAL A 424 16.70 14.32 -5.21
C VAL A 424 15.55 14.37 -6.21
N ILE A 425 15.44 13.34 -7.06
CA ILE A 425 14.33 13.21 -8.01
C ILE A 425 12.99 13.07 -7.27
N GLY A 426 12.92 12.22 -6.25
CA GLY A 426 11.73 12.03 -5.40
C GLY A 426 11.31 13.31 -4.70
N TYR A 427 12.25 14.04 -4.11
CA TYR A 427 11.99 15.36 -3.54
C TYR A 427 11.44 16.35 -4.58
N THR A 428 12.00 16.33 -5.78
CA THR A 428 11.52 17.19 -6.88
C THR A 428 10.08 16.84 -7.25
N PHE A 429 9.72 15.56 -7.31
CA PHE A 429 8.34 15.13 -7.56
C PHE A 429 7.39 15.66 -6.48
N ILE A 430 7.77 15.55 -5.19
CA ILE A 430 6.99 16.09 -4.08
C ILE A 430 6.77 17.60 -4.25
N LYS A 431 7.83 18.37 -4.55
CA LYS A 431 7.73 19.83 -4.77
C LYS A 431 6.87 20.21 -5.98
N LEU A 432 6.82 19.38 -7.00
CA LEU A 432 5.99 19.58 -8.20
C LEU A 432 4.54 19.09 -8.00
N GLY A 433 4.21 18.53 -6.85
CA GLY A 433 2.91 17.91 -6.59
C GLY A 433 2.64 16.76 -7.55
N VAL A 434 3.65 15.88 -7.74
CA VAL A 434 3.56 14.69 -8.59
C VAL A 434 3.63 13.47 -7.71
N GLU A 435 2.62 12.63 -7.76
CA GLU A 435 2.59 11.36 -7.02
C GLU A 435 3.55 10.34 -7.66
N PRO A 436 4.55 9.81 -6.91
CA PRO A 436 5.52 8.89 -7.48
C PRO A 436 5.05 7.42 -7.55
N ALA A 437 3.92 7.06 -6.95
CA ALA A 437 3.41 5.69 -6.95
C ALA A 437 3.18 5.12 -8.37
N PRO A 438 2.61 5.87 -9.35
CA PRO A 438 2.47 5.39 -10.71
C PRO A 438 3.81 5.07 -11.40
N LEU A 439 4.90 5.78 -11.06
CA LEU A 439 6.23 5.48 -11.58
C LEU A 439 6.68 4.09 -11.16
N LEU A 440 6.51 3.74 -9.88
CA LEU A 440 6.92 2.44 -9.37
C LEU A 440 6.12 1.30 -10.01
N LEU A 441 4.82 1.50 -10.23
CA LEU A 441 3.99 0.54 -10.96
C LEU A 441 4.44 0.37 -12.41
N GLY A 442 4.72 1.48 -13.11
CA GLY A 442 5.28 1.44 -14.46
C GLY A 442 6.63 0.71 -14.51
N PHE A 443 7.50 0.95 -13.54
CA PHE A 443 8.81 0.31 -13.43
C PHE A 443 8.72 -1.21 -13.28
N ILE A 444 7.80 -1.71 -12.45
CA ILE A 444 7.62 -3.16 -12.24
C ILE A 444 6.88 -3.81 -13.39
N LEU A 445 5.77 -3.20 -13.83
CA LEU A 445 4.92 -3.80 -14.86
C LEU A 445 5.51 -3.67 -16.26
N GLY A 446 6.43 -2.73 -16.50
CA GLY A 446 7.05 -2.50 -17.80
C GLY A 446 7.73 -3.73 -18.38
N PRO A 447 8.75 -4.29 -17.74
CA PRO A 447 9.43 -5.51 -18.21
C PRO A 447 8.47 -6.70 -18.36
N MET A 448 7.55 -6.88 -17.40
CA MET A 448 6.56 -7.96 -17.46
C MET A 448 5.60 -7.80 -18.64
N MET A 449 5.19 -6.57 -18.92
CA MET A 449 4.30 -6.23 -20.04
C MET A 449 5.01 -6.47 -21.38
N GLU A 450 6.27 -6.05 -21.51
CA GLU A 450 7.09 -6.29 -22.70
C GLU A 450 7.26 -7.79 -22.95
N GLU A 451 7.61 -8.56 -21.93
CA GLU A 451 7.80 -10.02 -22.02
C GLU A 451 6.51 -10.70 -22.48
N ASN A 452 5.37 -10.38 -21.87
CA ASN A 452 4.09 -10.98 -22.25
C ASN A 452 3.63 -10.54 -23.65
N LEU A 453 3.87 -9.29 -24.04
CA LEU A 453 3.60 -8.80 -25.40
C LEU A 453 4.40 -9.63 -26.43
N ARG A 454 5.69 -9.77 -26.21
CA ARG A 454 6.57 -10.54 -27.12
C ARG A 454 6.18 -12.00 -27.19
N ARG A 455 5.91 -12.64 -26.05
CA ARG A 455 5.44 -14.04 -26.00
C ARG A 455 4.11 -14.22 -26.73
N ALA A 456 3.16 -13.31 -26.54
CA ALA A 456 1.88 -13.35 -27.22
C ALA A 456 2.05 -13.27 -28.75
N LEU A 457 2.88 -12.32 -29.23
CA LEU A 457 3.17 -12.16 -30.65
C LEU A 457 3.95 -13.35 -31.23
N LEU A 458 4.89 -13.93 -30.50
CA LEU A 458 5.60 -15.15 -30.93
C LEU A 458 4.63 -16.33 -31.11
N LEU A 459 3.73 -16.56 -30.16
CA LEU A 459 2.73 -17.62 -30.21
C LEU A 459 1.71 -17.42 -31.34
N SER A 460 1.35 -16.16 -31.61
CA SER A 460 0.42 -15.78 -32.68
C SER A 460 1.12 -15.60 -34.05
N ARG A 461 2.43 -15.88 -34.16
CA ARG A 461 3.23 -15.68 -35.38
C ARG A 461 3.20 -14.23 -35.90
N GLY A 462 3.16 -13.24 -35.00
CA GLY A 462 3.10 -11.81 -35.32
C GLY A 462 1.69 -11.26 -35.53
N ASP A 463 0.66 -12.05 -35.31
CA ASP A 463 -0.72 -11.58 -35.44
C ASP A 463 -1.19 -10.79 -34.21
N TRP A 464 -1.35 -9.48 -34.38
CA TRP A 464 -1.86 -8.57 -33.34
C TRP A 464 -3.32 -8.78 -33.00
N SER A 465 -4.09 -9.44 -33.86
CA SER A 465 -5.51 -9.72 -33.61
C SER A 465 -5.72 -10.60 -32.35
N VAL A 466 -4.66 -11.30 -31.90
CA VAL A 466 -4.68 -12.16 -30.72
C VAL A 466 -5.22 -11.46 -29.47
N PHE A 467 -4.95 -10.15 -29.33
CA PHE A 467 -5.42 -9.37 -28.17
C PHE A 467 -6.91 -9.06 -28.18
N VAL A 468 -7.56 -9.08 -29.33
CA VAL A 468 -8.99 -8.82 -29.49
C VAL A 468 -9.82 -10.04 -29.86
N THR A 469 -9.17 -11.11 -30.35
CA THR A 469 -9.85 -12.37 -30.71
C THR A 469 -9.95 -13.32 -29.51
N ARG A 470 -9.04 -13.22 -28.54
CA ARG A 470 -9.13 -13.99 -27.29
C ARG A 470 -10.09 -13.27 -26.33
N GLY A 471 -11.21 -13.92 -25.99
CA GLY A 471 -12.32 -13.30 -25.25
C GLY A 471 -11.90 -12.65 -23.91
N LEU A 472 -11.04 -13.31 -23.12
CA LEU A 472 -10.55 -12.75 -21.85
C LEU A 472 -9.66 -11.51 -22.09
N SER A 473 -8.71 -11.57 -23.03
CA SER A 473 -7.84 -10.45 -23.40
C SER A 473 -8.68 -9.25 -23.89
N ALA A 474 -9.61 -9.51 -24.81
CA ALA A 474 -10.52 -8.48 -25.34
C ALA A 474 -11.37 -7.83 -24.26
N SER A 475 -11.89 -8.61 -23.30
CA SER A 475 -12.70 -8.08 -22.19
C SER A 475 -11.88 -7.19 -21.26
N LEU A 476 -10.63 -7.55 -20.97
CA LEU A 476 -9.72 -6.75 -20.15
C LEU A 476 -9.35 -5.43 -20.84
N LEU A 477 -9.06 -5.45 -22.14
CA LEU A 477 -8.78 -4.23 -22.91
C LEU A 477 -10.03 -3.35 -23.04
N ALA A 478 -11.21 -3.93 -23.23
CA ALA A 478 -12.47 -3.20 -23.25
C ALA A 478 -12.75 -2.53 -21.90
N ALA A 479 -12.49 -3.23 -20.79
CA ALA A 479 -12.59 -2.66 -19.44
C ALA A 479 -11.62 -1.49 -19.25
N ALA A 480 -10.36 -1.63 -19.69
CA ALA A 480 -9.36 -0.56 -19.64
C ALA A 480 -9.81 0.67 -20.44
N LEU A 481 -10.34 0.47 -21.64
CA LEU A 481 -10.85 1.55 -22.49
C LEU A 481 -12.06 2.25 -21.85
N VAL A 482 -13.01 1.49 -21.30
CA VAL A 482 -14.16 2.05 -20.58
C VAL A 482 -13.73 2.87 -19.38
N LEU A 483 -12.79 2.39 -18.57
CA LEU A 483 -12.23 3.15 -17.44
C LEU A 483 -11.60 4.46 -17.91
N LEU A 484 -10.81 4.42 -18.97
CA LEU A 484 -10.17 5.61 -19.53
C LEU A 484 -11.20 6.63 -20.04
N ILE A 485 -12.24 6.17 -20.74
CA ILE A 485 -13.33 7.03 -21.23
C ILE A 485 -14.08 7.66 -20.06
N VAL A 486 -14.45 6.86 -19.05
CA VAL A 486 -15.21 7.34 -17.88
C VAL A 486 -14.48 8.46 -17.17
N VAL A 487 -13.15 8.33 -17.00
CA VAL A 487 -12.34 9.37 -16.31
C VAL A 487 -12.19 10.65 -17.12
N LEU A 488 -12.24 10.55 -18.44
CA LEU A 488 -12.17 11.71 -19.34
C LEU A 488 -13.50 12.47 -19.42
N LEU A 489 -14.62 11.89 -18.91
CA LEU A 489 -15.92 12.58 -18.90
C LEU A 489 -15.89 13.82 -17.98
N PRO A 490 -16.35 14.99 -18.44
CA PRO A 490 -16.31 16.24 -17.66
C PRO A 490 -16.97 16.13 -16.27
N ALA A 491 -18.08 15.38 -16.15
CA ALA A 491 -18.78 15.17 -14.90
C ALA A 491 -17.99 14.36 -13.86
N VAL A 492 -17.11 13.45 -14.30
CA VAL A 492 -16.22 12.67 -13.44
C VAL A 492 -14.98 13.46 -13.09
N LYS A 493 -14.47 14.23 -14.06
CA LYS A 493 -13.30 15.11 -13.87
C LYS A 493 -13.57 16.16 -12.79
N SER A 494 -14.72 16.86 -12.84
CA SER A 494 -15.07 17.88 -11.82
C SER A 494 -15.24 17.28 -10.42
N LYS A 495 -15.89 16.10 -10.30
CA LYS A 495 -16.05 15.43 -9.02
C LYS A 495 -14.73 14.89 -8.46
N ARG A 496 -13.81 14.50 -9.31
CA ARG A 496 -12.48 14.08 -8.93
C ARG A 496 -11.66 15.28 -8.44
N GLU A 497 -11.70 16.39 -9.15
CA GLU A 497 -11.06 17.65 -8.73
C GLU A 497 -11.65 18.14 -7.39
N GLU A 498 -12.97 18.09 -7.19
CA GLU A 498 -13.60 18.41 -5.89
C GLU A 498 -13.14 17.48 -4.77
N ALA A 499 -12.98 16.18 -5.04
CA ALA A 499 -12.55 15.20 -4.02
C ALA A 499 -11.08 15.37 -3.59
N PHE A 500 -10.23 15.97 -4.45
CA PHE A 500 -8.80 16.17 -4.19
C PHE A 500 -8.40 17.65 -4.01
N VAL A 501 -9.34 18.61 -4.12
CA VAL A 501 -9.12 20.06 -3.89
C VAL A 501 -9.50 20.47 -2.46
N GLU A 502 -10.06 19.60 -1.65
CA GLU A 502 -10.24 19.84 -0.21
C GLU A 502 -8.95 19.58 0.62
N GLU A 503 -7.75 19.71 -0.01
CA GLU A 503 -6.45 19.76 0.66
C GLU A 503 -5.98 21.19 0.92
#